data_694afab8fbbe87143fc5335712452678
#
_entry.id   694afab8fbbe87143fc5335712452678
#
_cell.length_a   1.000
_cell.length_b   1.000
_cell.length_c   1.000
_cell.angle_alpha   90.00
_cell.angle_beta   90.00
_cell.angle_gamma   90.00
#
_symmetry.space_group_name_H-M   'P 1'
#
loop_
_entity.id
_entity.type
_entity.pdbx_description
1 polymer ?
#
loop_
_entity_poly.entity_id
_entity_poly.type
_entity_poly.pdbx_seq_one_letter_code
_entity_poly.pdbx_strand_id
1 'polypeptide(L)'
;NEGMDRTHNPEFTCLEIYVAYKDYFWMMDFTEQMIEKVALALHGQTKVQLGDKEIDFKRPFARVSMRDAIKEHTGYDIYTMEEEDLRNACKEMGIEVDDTMGKGKLIDEIFGEKCEHHYVQPTFIYDYPKEM
;
A
#
# COMPACT_ATOMS: atom_id res chain seq x y z
N ASN A 1 9.18 3.44 20.04
CA ASN A 1 9.05 2.09 19.49
C ASN A 1 9.62 1.02 20.38
N GLU A 2 9.11 0.95 21.60
CA GLU A 2 9.60 -0.03 22.55
C GLU A 2 8.69 -1.25 22.64
N GLY A 3 7.49 -1.17 22.04
CA GLY A 3 6.56 -2.28 22.01
C GLY A 3 6.84 -3.24 20.86
N MET A 4 6.56 -4.51 21.08
CA MET A 4 6.69 -5.54 20.06
C MET A 4 5.34 -6.24 19.87
N ASP A 5 4.92 -6.39 18.63
CA ASP A 5 3.72 -7.13 18.29
C ASP A 5 3.97 -8.01 17.06
N ARG A 6 2.92 -8.55 16.45
CA ARG A 6 3.06 -9.45 15.30
C ARG A 6 3.67 -8.80 14.07
N THR A 7 3.52 -7.49 13.92
CA THR A 7 3.93 -6.76 12.73
C THR A 7 5.01 -5.73 13.00
N HIS A 8 5.31 -5.47 14.28
CA HIS A 8 6.26 -4.43 14.68
C HIS A 8 7.35 -5.01 15.57
N ASN A 9 8.57 -4.92 15.09
CA ASN A 9 9.75 -5.31 15.84
C ASN A 9 10.46 -4.04 16.32
N PRO A 10 10.85 -3.93 17.61
CA PRO A 10 11.52 -2.72 18.09
C PRO A 10 12.88 -2.48 17.43
N GLU A 11 13.47 -3.52 16.86
CA GLU A 11 14.73 -3.40 16.13
C GLU A 11 14.63 -4.14 14.81
N PHE A 12 15.01 -3.47 13.73
CA PHE A 12 14.97 -4.04 12.39
C PHE A 12 16.03 -3.38 11.51
N THR A 13 16.42 -4.08 10.45
CA THR A 13 17.36 -3.56 9.46
C THR A 13 16.56 -2.92 8.32
N CYS A 14 16.92 -1.71 7.97
CA CYS A 14 16.27 -0.96 6.91
C CYS A 14 17.23 -0.74 5.75
N LEU A 15 16.75 -0.92 4.53
CA LEU A 15 17.50 -0.60 3.32
C LEU A 15 16.89 0.63 2.67
N GLU A 16 17.68 1.69 2.51
CA GLU A 16 17.26 2.90 1.82
C GLU A 16 18.12 3.10 0.57
N ILE A 17 17.48 3.48 -0.53
CA ILE A 17 18.15 3.66 -1.81
C ILE A 17 17.76 5.01 -2.40
N TYR A 18 18.76 5.81 -2.78
CA TYR A 18 18.56 7.11 -3.37
C TYR A 18 19.25 7.14 -4.73
N VAL A 19 18.50 7.49 -5.77
CA VAL A 19 19.03 7.53 -7.14
C VAL A 19 18.66 8.85 -7.77
N ALA A 20 19.67 9.56 -8.29
CA ALA A 20 19.47 10.84 -8.95
C ALA A 20 18.83 10.68 -10.34
N TYR A 21 17.99 11.65 -10.71
CA TYR A 21 17.39 11.76 -12.04
C TYR A 21 16.51 10.58 -12.47
N LYS A 22 15.94 9.87 -11.52
CA LYS A 22 15.00 8.77 -11.77
C LYS A 22 13.66 9.06 -11.09
N ASP A 23 12.57 8.61 -11.70
CA ASP A 23 11.24 8.78 -11.15
C ASP A 23 10.81 7.53 -10.34
N TYR A 24 9.60 7.60 -9.79
CA TYR A 24 9.10 6.50 -8.96
C TYR A 24 8.79 5.24 -9.78
N PHE A 25 8.50 5.37 -11.08
CA PHE A 25 8.31 4.19 -11.94
C PHE A 25 9.61 3.41 -12.10
N TRP A 26 10.74 4.11 -12.24
CA TRP A 26 12.04 3.47 -12.26
C TRP A 26 12.32 2.77 -10.92
N MET A 27 11.94 3.40 -9.82
CA MET A 27 12.11 2.81 -8.49
C MET A 27 11.25 1.57 -8.30
N MET A 28 10.05 1.55 -8.88
CA MET A 28 9.21 0.35 -8.87
C MET A 28 9.89 -0.79 -9.62
N ASP A 29 10.41 -0.52 -10.84
CA ASP A 29 11.14 -1.52 -11.62
C ASP A 29 12.35 -2.07 -10.83
N PHE A 30 13.11 -1.19 -10.22
CA PHE A 30 14.26 -1.59 -9.41
C PHE A 30 13.83 -2.44 -8.22
N THR A 31 12.81 -2.02 -7.51
CA THR A 31 12.31 -2.70 -6.31
C THR A 31 11.81 -4.11 -6.63
N GLU A 32 11.02 -4.26 -7.70
CA GLU A 32 10.53 -5.59 -8.06
C GLU A 32 11.63 -6.51 -8.53
N GLN A 33 12.66 -5.99 -9.21
CA GLN A 33 13.85 -6.78 -9.57
C GLN A 33 14.56 -7.29 -8.32
N MET A 34 14.75 -6.41 -7.34
CA MET A 34 15.44 -6.77 -6.10
C MET A 34 14.66 -7.84 -5.34
N ILE A 35 13.35 -7.67 -5.20
CA ILE A 35 12.51 -8.62 -4.45
C ILE A 35 12.47 -9.98 -5.15
N GLU A 36 12.33 -9.99 -6.48
CA GLU A 36 12.35 -11.24 -7.24
C GLU A 36 13.68 -11.98 -7.06
N LYS A 37 14.81 -11.26 -7.12
CA LYS A 37 16.12 -11.86 -6.90
C LYS A 37 16.27 -12.44 -5.49
N VAL A 38 15.75 -11.75 -4.49
CA VAL A 38 15.78 -12.23 -3.11
C VAL A 38 14.94 -13.51 -2.98
N ALA A 39 13.75 -13.54 -3.58
CA ALA A 39 12.90 -14.74 -3.55
C ALA A 39 13.62 -15.94 -4.19
N LEU A 40 14.23 -15.73 -5.36
CA LEU A 40 14.99 -16.77 -6.04
C LEU A 40 16.20 -17.25 -5.22
N ALA A 41 16.92 -16.34 -4.57
CA ALA A 41 18.09 -16.68 -3.77
C ALA A 41 17.71 -17.48 -2.51
N LEU A 42 16.60 -17.14 -1.86
CA LEU A 42 16.18 -17.78 -0.62
C LEU A 42 15.39 -19.06 -0.84
N HIS A 43 14.57 -19.13 -1.88
CA HIS A 43 13.62 -20.22 -2.09
C HIS A 43 13.86 -21.02 -3.37
N GLY A 44 14.74 -20.56 -4.25
CA GLY A 44 14.98 -21.19 -5.54
C GLY A 44 13.84 -21.03 -6.54
N GLN A 45 12.81 -20.26 -6.19
CA GLN A 45 11.65 -19.99 -7.04
C GLN A 45 10.98 -18.69 -6.61
N THR A 46 10.12 -18.15 -7.48
CA THR A 46 9.41 -16.90 -7.18
C THR A 46 8.13 -17.12 -6.35
N LYS A 47 7.56 -18.32 -6.42
CA LYS A 47 6.34 -18.65 -5.66
C LYS A 47 6.72 -19.09 -4.26
N VAL A 48 6.14 -18.46 -3.26
CA VAL A 48 6.44 -18.71 -1.84
C VAL A 48 5.13 -18.92 -1.10
N GLN A 49 5.06 -19.97 -0.31
CA GLN A 49 3.90 -20.25 0.53
C GLN A 49 4.01 -19.45 1.83
N LEU A 50 3.04 -18.58 2.08
CA LEU A 50 2.94 -17.81 3.31
C LEU A 50 1.62 -18.14 4.01
N GLY A 51 1.70 -19.00 5.03
CA GLY A 51 0.50 -19.50 5.68
C GLY A 51 -0.33 -20.32 4.71
N ASP A 52 -1.59 -19.93 4.51
CA ASP A 52 -2.52 -20.57 3.60
C ASP A 52 -2.50 -19.98 2.18
N LYS A 53 -1.62 -19.00 1.93
CA LYS A 53 -1.58 -18.27 0.66
C LYS A 53 -0.26 -18.49 -0.06
N GLU A 54 -0.34 -18.62 -1.38
CA GLU A 54 0.83 -18.65 -2.25
C GLU A 54 1.04 -17.25 -2.83
N ILE A 55 2.21 -16.70 -2.61
CA ILE A 55 2.59 -15.38 -3.12
C ILE A 55 3.61 -15.58 -4.24
N ASP A 56 3.37 -14.96 -5.39
CA ASP A 56 4.28 -15.02 -6.52
C ASP A 56 5.03 -13.69 -6.66
N PHE A 57 6.33 -13.74 -6.41
CA PHE A 57 7.20 -12.55 -6.51
C PHE A 57 7.79 -12.37 -7.91
N LYS A 58 7.21 -13.03 -8.91
CA LYS A 58 7.65 -12.86 -10.30
C LYS A 58 7.21 -11.50 -10.84
N ARG A 59 8.12 -10.82 -11.50
CA ARG A 59 7.84 -9.55 -12.18
C ARG A 59 6.92 -9.75 -13.39
N PRO A 60 6.13 -8.75 -13.78
CA PRO A 60 5.95 -7.46 -13.10
C PRO A 60 4.94 -7.56 -11.96
N PHE A 61 5.15 -6.76 -10.91
CA PHE A 61 4.16 -6.60 -9.86
C PHE A 61 3.02 -5.70 -10.35
N ALA A 62 1.82 -5.92 -9.84
CA ALA A 62 0.69 -5.06 -10.16
C ALA A 62 0.95 -3.63 -9.68
N ARG A 63 0.41 -2.66 -10.40
CA ARG A 63 0.57 -1.23 -10.12
C ARG A 63 -0.79 -0.58 -10.13
N VAL A 64 -1.20 -0.02 -9.01
CA VAL A 64 -2.53 0.57 -8.85
C VAL A 64 -2.39 1.93 -8.18
N SER A 65 -3.04 2.96 -8.73
CA SER A 65 -3.04 4.26 -8.08
C SER A 65 -3.98 4.24 -6.87
N MET A 66 -3.70 5.08 -5.88
CA MET A 66 -4.56 5.21 -4.70
C MET A 66 -5.99 5.57 -5.11
N ARG A 67 -6.14 6.49 -6.06
CA ARG A 67 -7.44 6.89 -6.58
C ARG A 67 -8.21 5.72 -7.17
N ASP A 68 -7.56 4.95 -8.05
CA ASP A 68 -8.19 3.82 -8.72
C ASP A 68 -8.54 2.70 -7.74
N ALA A 69 -7.68 2.44 -6.78
CA ALA A 69 -7.93 1.44 -5.75
C ALA A 69 -9.19 1.78 -4.95
N ILE A 70 -9.29 3.02 -4.48
CA ILE A 70 -10.45 3.45 -3.69
C ILE A 70 -11.72 3.45 -4.54
N LYS A 71 -11.63 3.91 -5.78
CA LYS A 71 -12.79 3.91 -6.68
C LYS A 71 -13.29 2.49 -6.98
N GLU A 72 -12.38 1.57 -7.22
CA GLU A 72 -12.71 0.16 -7.50
C GLU A 72 -13.44 -0.49 -6.33
N HIS A 73 -12.95 -0.27 -5.11
CA HIS A 73 -13.46 -1.00 -3.95
C HIS A 73 -14.54 -0.26 -3.17
N THR A 74 -14.73 1.03 -3.37
CA THR A 74 -15.73 1.82 -2.64
C THR A 74 -16.69 2.58 -3.55
N GLY A 75 -16.34 2.79 -4.80
CA GLY A 75 -17.12 3.62 -5.73
C GLY A 75 -16.87 5.12 -5.61
N TYR A 76 -16.10 5.56 -4.62
CA TYR A 76 -15.81 6.97 -4.41
C TYR A 76 -14.59 7.42 -5.20
N ASP A 77 -14.67 8.61 -5.83
CA ASP A 77 -13.53 9.24 -6.49
C ASP A 77 -12.99 10.35 -5.59
N ILE A 78 -11.85 10.08 -4.94
CA ILE A 78 -11.27 10.99 -3.95
C ILE A 78 -10.84 12.34 -4.56
N TYR A 79 -10.62 12.42 -5.87
CA TYR A 79 -10.22 13.66 -6.53
C TYR A 79 -11.37 14.67 -6.62
N THR A 80 -12.62 14.21 -6.55
CA THR A 80 -13.79 15.06 -6.60
C THR A 80 -14.37 15.36 -5.23
N MET A 81 -13.72 14.90 -4.16
CA MET A 81 -14.27 14.98 -2.79
C MET A 81 -13.49 15.96 -1.94
N GLU A 82 -14.23 16.75 -1.17
CA GLU A 82 -13.66 17.60 -0.14
C GLU A 82 -13.54 16.82 1.18
N GLU A 83 -12.85 17.42 2.17
CA GLU A 83 -12.66 16.76 3.47
C GLU A 83 -13.97 16.30 4.10
N GLU A 84 -15.01 17.13 4.05
CA GLU A 84 -16.30 16.79 4.62
C GLU A 84 -16.97 15.63 3.90
N ASP A 85 -16.84 15.59 2.57
CA ASP A 85 -17.37 14.48 1.76
C ASP A 85 -16.70 13.18 2.15
N LEU A 86 -15.39 13.21 2.36
CA LEU A 86 -14.62 12.04 2.78
C LEU A 86 -15.02 11.57 4.17
N ARG A 87 -15.24 12.51 5.09
CA ARG A 87 -15.69 12.19 6.44
C ARG A 87 -17.07 11.53 6.42
N ASN A 88 -17.98 12.05 5.61
CA ASN A 88 -19.30 11.46 5.46
C ASN A 88 -19.24 10.07 4.83
N ALA A 89 -18.39 9.88 3.82
CA ALA A 89 -18.19 8.58 3.20
C ALA A 89 -17.66 7.55 4.19
N CYS A 90 -16.72 7.96 5.04
CA CYS A 90 -16.21 7.08 6.11
C CYS A 90 -17.33 6.66 7.04
N LYS A 91 -18.19 7.58 7.45
CA LYS A 91 -19.32 7.26 8.33
C LYS A 91 -20.29 6.29 7.67
N GLU A 92 -20.60 6.49 6.39
CA GLU A 92 -21.46 5.59 5.63
C GLU A 92 -20.88 4.19 5.51
N MET A 93 -19.56 4.06 5.43
CA MET A 93 -18.88 2.78 5.31
C MET A 93 -18.58 2.14 6.67
N GLY A 94 -18.96 2.79 7.77
CA GLY A 94 -18.69 2.26 9.11
C GLY A 94 -17.25 2.41 9.57
N ILE A 95 -16.50 3.33 8.99
CA ILE A 95 -15.12 3.62 9.37
C ILE A 95 -15.12 4.68 10.47
N GLU A 96 -14.46 4.38 11.59
CA GLU A 96 -14.35 5.34 12.68
C GLU A 96 -13.39 6.48 12.31
N VAL A 97 -13.90 7.70 12.40
CA VAL A 97 -13.13 8.91 12.14
C VAL A 97 -13.49 9.97 13.17
N ASP A 98 -12.56 10.89 13.43
CA ASP A 98 -12.78 12.00 14.34
C ASP A 98 -12.54 13.35 13.64
N ASP A 99 -12.79 14.43 14.37
CA ASP A 99 -12.70 15.78 13.82
C ASP A 99 -11.23 16.25 13.64
N THR A 100 -10.27 15.51 14.18
CA THR A 100 -8.85 15.85 14.04
C THR A 100 -8.24 15.34 12.74
N MET A 101 -8.94 14.45 12.05
CA MET A 101 -8.44 13.85 10.81
C MET A 101 -8.62 14.78 9.63
N GLY A 102 -7.53 15.15 8.98
CA GLY A 102 -7.54 15.91 7.74
C GLY A 102 -7.82 15.02 6.53
N LYS A 103 -7.86 15.64 5.35
CA LYS A 103 -8.18 14.94 4.10
C LYS A 103 -7.27 13.73 3.85
N GLY A 104 -5.96 13.90 4.03
CA GLY A 104 -5.00 12.81 3.82
C GLY A 104 -5.26 11.63 4.74
N LYS A 105 -5.50 11.90 6.02
CA LYS A 105 -5.78 10.84 6.99
C LYS A 105 -7.07 10.10 6.71
N LEU A 106 -8.09 10.83 6.26
CA LEU A 106 -9.37 10.22 5.89
C LEU A 106 -9.20 9.26 4.70
N ILE A 107 -8.43 9.68 3.69
CA ILE A 107 -8.12 8.84 2.53
C ILE A 107 -7.35 7.58 2.97
N ASP A 108 -6.37 7.75 3.85
CA ASP A 108 -5.59 6.64 4.38
C ASP A 108 -6.47 5.62 5.12
N GLU A 109 -7.41 6.10 5.94
CA GLU A 109 -8.34 5.23 6.64
C GLU A 109 -9.25 4.45 5.68
N ILE A 110 -9.74 5.10 4.63
CA ILE A 110 -10.56 4.44 3.61
C ILE A 110 -9.75 3.33 2.92
N PHE A 111 -8.52 3.63 2.52
CA PHE A 111 -7.69 2.64 1.87
C PHE A 111 -7.39 1.47 2.79
N GLY A 112 -6.98 1.73 4.03
CA GLY A 112 -6.65 0.68 4.98
C GLY A 112 -7.82 -0.24 5.31
N GLU A 113 -9.01 0.31 5.44
CA GLU A 113 -10.19 -0.47 5.81
C GLU A 113 -10.87 -1.18 4.64
N LYS A 114 -10.86 -0.59 3.45
CA LYS A 114 -11.66 -1.09 2.32
C LYS A 114 -10.86 -1.62 1.14
N CYS A 115 -9.58 -1.30 1.03
CA CYS A 115 -8.80 -1.63 -0.16
C CYS A 115 -7.64 -2.59 0.12
N GLU A 116 -6.88 -2.33 1.17
CA GLU A 116 -5.60 -3.01 1.42
C GLU A 116 -5.72 -4.54 1.42
N HIS A 117 -6.74 -5.08 2.05
CA HIS A 117 -6.91 -6.53 2.18
C HIS A 117 -7.22 -7.25 0.86
N HIS A 118 -7.56 -6.52 -0.20
CA HIS A 118 -7.78 -7.11 -1.52
C HIS A 118 -6.47 -7.41 -2.26
N TYR A 119 -5.35 -6.82 -1.81
CA TYR A 119 -4.07 -6.97 -2.49
C TYR A 119 -3.24 -8.06 -1.81
N VAL A 120 -3.46 -9.29 -2.21
CA VAL A 120 -2.74 -10.46 -1.67
C VAL A 120 -1.40 -10.65 -2.37
N GLN A 121 -1.37 -10.47 -3.70
CA GLN A 121 -0.14 -10.55 -4.47
C GLN A 121 0.65 -9.23 -4.39
N PRO A 122 1.98 -9.26 -4.64
CA PRO A 122 2.79 -8.05 -4.60
C PRO A 122 2.23 -6.96 -5.52
N THR A 123 1.96 -5.79 -4.95
CA THR A 123 1.31 -4.68 -5.64
C THR A 123 1.93 -3.37 -5.21
N PHE A 124 2.23 -2.51 -6.18
CA PHE A 124 2.63 -1.13 -5.91
C PHE A 124 1.39 -0.25 -5.88
N ILE A 125 1.24 0.49 -4.80
CA ILE A 125 0.22 1.54 -4.70
C ILE A 125 0.95 2.87 -4.89
N TYR A 126 0.53 3.66 -5.86
CA TYR A 126 1.21 4.91 -6.19
C TYR A 126 0.23 6.08 -6.30
N ASP A 127 0.75 7.28 -6.54
CA ASP A 127 -0.03 8.53 -6.58
C ASP A 127 -0.80 8.77 -5.27
N TYR A 128 -0.08 8.71 -4.16
CA TYR A 128 -0.65 9.15 -2.89
C TYR A 128 -1.01 10.63 -2.97
N PRO A 129 -2.18 11.04 -2.45
CA PRO A 129 -2.52 12.46 -2.40
C PRO A 129 -1.47 13.26 -1.62
N LYS A 130 -1.26 14.49 -2.04
CA LYS A 130 -0.26 15.36 -1.39
C LYS A 130 -0.56 15.60 0.09
N GLU A 131 -1.82 15.51 0.46
CA GLU A 131 -2.26 15.70 1.83
C GLU A 131 -1.87 14.55 2.76
N MET A 132 -1.42 13.46 2.21
CA MET A 132 -0.88 12.33 2.98
C MET A 132 0.61 12.49 3.21
#